data_ec273d21636d8cc38ed83128b1805c99
#
_entry.id   ec273d21636d8cc38ed83128b1805c99
#
_cell.length_a   1.000
_cell.length_b   1.000
_cell.length_c   1.000
_cell.angle_alpha   90.00
_cell.angle_beta   90.00
_cell.angle_gamma   90.00
#
_symmetry.space_group_name_H-M   'P 1'
#
loop_
_entity.id
_entity.type
_entity.pdbx_description
1 polymer ?
#
loop_
_entity_poly.entity_id
_entity_poly.type
_entity_poly.pdbx_seq_one_letter_code
_entity_poly.pdbx_strand_id
1 'polypeptide(L)'
;MKFNGKLQLHTFLRIAICLLVGICIGDATADAVPVALWRWLFVGLLSLLVLLHLSKRLEMMQTLLIFCVVMAGGAWRITSYENSLRCAFTGEEEVYEAVVVSQPIKKRRSMKCELAVVSGRLAGHRLNAYFQNPNSLNRIVVGDGIKAQSVFSGFDDTYAQRGGFDWRRQRMVRGIVARTFVASDKWKRAEVSLEAMPRIDRLALSLQSLRYDLLSRLQGSALSEDSYATIAAMTLGDKTGVSAELRDTYSKAGVSHVLALSGLHLGIIYAMIALLLGRRRNTMGGLLVTLLLVWTFALMVGMSPGIVRSAAMFSVYASMTFLQRDYLTANSLALAASVMLLASPAMLWDVGFQMSFLAVMGIVICHVLLRNNRFYVRYAHRRFVGKLVSLVCISLAAQLFVLPLVMYYFGNVPFYFLLANIVAVPLTTFIIYAAMLLFVLSPLCRFAAWMTVVWQWLASGVGWVVAQMNTLLKVIASLPGASAEGVYISALQLSLMYVLIVALVGVWRYGQQMYDSMHGKFKSEDDLKKLRIKSKRVKE
;
A
#
# COMPACT_ATOMS: atom_id res chain seq x y z
N MET A 1 -31.08 6.71 29.93
CA MET A 1 -30.31 7.16 28.76
C MET A 1 -29.05 6.29 28.56
N LYS A 2 -29.17 5.14 27.85
CA LYS A 2 -28.05 4.18 27.61
C LYS A 2 -27.44 4.38 26.24
N PHE A 3 -27.10 5.62 25.87
CA PHE A 3 -26.47 5.93 24.58
C PHE A 3 -24.92 5.88 24.61
N ASN A 4 -24.30 5.84 25.79
CA ASN A 4 -22.85 6.05 25.96
C ASN A 4 -21.95 4.84 25.67
N GLY A 5 -22.45 3.60 25.67
CA GLY A 5 -21.55 2.44 25.53
C GLY A 5 -21.09 2.14 24.10
N LYS A 6 -21.90 2.44 23.06
CA LYS A 6 -21.56 2.13 21.67
C LYS A 6 -20.73 3.22 20.98
N LEU A 7 -20.80 4.46 21.47
CA LEU A 7 -20.06 5.57 20.91
C LEU A 7 -18.58 5.58 21.32
N GLN A 8 -18.22 4.99 22.46
CA GLN A 8 -16.81 4.87 22.91
C GLN A 8 -15.99 3.84 22.12
N LEU A 9 -16.66 2.90 21.43
CA LEU A 9 -15.99 1.81 20.69
C LEU A 9 -15.20 2.24 19.44
N HIS A 10 -15.34 3.48 18.95
CA HIS A 10 -14.71 3.94 17.71
C HIS A 10 -13.93 5.26 17.85
N THR A 11 -13.15 5.40 18.92
CA THR A 11 -12.40 6.62 19.23
C THR A 11 -11.44 7.03 18.10
N PHE A 12 -10.61 6.10 17.61
CA PHE A 12 -9.67 6.38 16.54
C PHE A 12 -10.35 6.69 15.19
N LEU A 13 -11.54 6.11 14.94
CA LEU A 13 -12.31 6.43 13.73
C LEU A 13 -12.74 7.90 13.71
N ARG A 14 -13.16 8.44 14.86
CA ARG A 14 -13.52 9.87 14.97
C ARG A 14 -12.32 10.77 14.79
N ILE A 15 -11.20 10.42 15.45
CA ILE A 15 -9.93 11.14 15.31
C ILE A 15 -9.49 11.13 13.84
N ALA A 16 -9.55 9.99 13.16
CA ALA A 16 -9.20 9.87 11.76
C ALA A 16 -10.09 10.74 10.86
N ILE A 17 -11.40 10.77 11.10
CA ILE A 17 -12.34 11.64 10.34
C ILE A 17 -12.01 13.12 10.56
N CYS A 18 -11.78 13.54 11.81
CA CYS A 18 -11.39 14.91 12.10
C CYS A 18 -10.06 15.29 11.44
N LEU A 19 -9.07 14.37 11.45
CA LEU A 19 -7.79 14.56 10.79
C LEU A 19 -7.96 14.71 9.28
N LEU A 20 -8.77 13.84 8.65
CA LEU A 20 -9.10 13.92 7.22
C LEU A 20 -9.74 15.25 6.86
N VAL A 21 -10.75 15.69 7.63
CA VAL A 21 -11.41 16.98 7.42
C VAL A 21 -10.41 18.13 7.58
N GLY A 22 -9.56 18.08 8.60
CA GLY A 22 -8.51 19.09 8.81
C GLY A 22 -7.53 19.15 7.63
N ILE A 23 -7.07 18.02 7.12
CA ILE A 23 -6.20 17.96 5.94
C ILE A 23 -6.90 18.55 4.71
N CYS A 24 -8.17 18.19 4.46
CA CYS A 24 -8.93 18.75 3.34
C CYS A 24 -9.13 20.28 3.44
N ILE A 25 -9.42 20.79 4.64
CA ILE A 25 -9.53 22.24 4.88
C ILE A 25 -8.19 22.94 4.65
N GLY A 26 -7.10 22.37 5.19
CA GLY A 26 -5.76 22.92 5.02
C GLY A 26 -5.32 22.97 3.54
N ASP A 27 -5.57 21.90 2.78
CA ASP A 27 -5.31 21.85 1.33
C ASP A 27 -6.14 22.90 0.55
N ALA A 28 -7.44 22.98 0.85
CA ALA A 28 -8.32 23.95 0.18
C ALA A 28 -7.98 25.42 0.49
N THR A 29 -7.34 25.67 1.62
CA THR A 29 -6.97 27.02 2.07
C THR A 29 -5.48 27.32 1.99
N ALA A 30 -4.69 26.43 1.39
CA ALA A 30 -3.22 26.52 1.37
C ALA A 30 -2.66 27.77 0.71
N ASP A 31 -3.39 28.35 -0.25
CA ASP A 31 -3.00 29.60 -0.91
C ASP A 31 -3.54 30.86 -0.22
N ALA A 32 -4.59 30.74 0.61
CA ALA A 32 -5.25 31.86 1.28
C ALA A 32 -4.77 32.05 2.72
N VAL A 33 -4.39 30.98 3.40
CA VAL A 33 -4.09 30.98 4.85
C VAL A 33 -2.62 30.63 5.08
N PRO A 34 -1.83 31.52 5.71
CA PRO A 34 -0.43 31.25 5.98
C PRO A 34 -0.26 30.10 6.98
N VAL A 35 0.78 29.27 6.79
CA VAL A 35 1.13 28.14 7.67
C VAL A 35 1.22 28.53 9.14
N ALA A 36 1.72 29.76 9.41
CA ALA A 36 1.86 30.27 10.77
C ALA A 36 0.51 30.37 11.50
N LEU A 37 -0.58 30.73 10.80
CA LEU A 37 -1.91 30.83 11.40
C LEU A 37 -2.41 29.48 11.88
N TRP A 38 -2.31 28.45 11.03
CA TRP A 38 -2.68 27.07 11.40
C TRP A 38 -1.85 26.54 12.57
N ARG A 39 -0.54 26.85 12.59
CA ARG A 39 0.34 26.48 13.70
C ARG A 39 -0.09 27.14 15.02
N TRP A 40 -0.36 28.45 15.02
CA TRP A 40 -0.79 29.16 16.22
C TRP A 40 -2.18 28.74 16.68
N LEU A 41 -3.09 28.46 15.74
CA LEU A 41 -4.41 27.92 16.05
C LEU A 41 -4.29 26.54 16.74
N PHE A 42 -3.45 25.64 16.20
CA PHE A 42 -3.18 24.35 16.80
C PHE A 42 -2.61 24.48 18.21
N VAL A 43 -1.58 25.30 18.40
CA VAL A 43 -0.93 25.51 19.71
C VAL A 43 -1.92 26.14 20.70
N GLY A 44 -2.70 27.14 20.28
CA GLY A 44 -3.70 27.79 21.13
C GLY A 44 -4.79 26.84 21.59
N LEU A 45 -5.35 26.04 20.67
CA LEU A 45 -6.38 25.05 20.99
C LEU A 45 -5.81 23.93 21.90
N LEU A 46 -4.56 23.51 21.67
CA LEU A 46 -3.89 22.52 22.50
C LEU A 46 -3.64 23.04 23.92
N SER A 47 -3.20 24.29 24.04
CA SER A 47 -3.00 24.96 25.35
C SER A 47 -4.31 25.08 26.10
N LEU A 48 -5.39 25.49 25.42
CA LEU A 48 -6.73 25.55 25.99
C LEU A 48 -7.23 24.17 26.47
N LEU A 49 -6.97 23.12 25.68
CA LEU A 49 -7.32 21.74 26.05
C LEU A 49 -6.59 21.31 27.35
N VAL A 50 -5.30 21.62 27.46
CA VAL A 50 -4.52 21.31 28.68
C VAL A 50 -5.08 22.07 29.90
N LEU A 51 -5.39 23.36 29.74
CA LEU A 51 -5.98 24.17 30.83
C LEU A 51 -7.34 23.62 31.27
N LEU A 52 -8.22 23.26 30.35
CA LEU A 52 -9.52 22.69 30.66
C LEU A 52 -9.40 21.28 31.28
N HIS A 53 -8.40 20.50 30.88
CA HIS A 53 -8.17 19.19 31.48
C HIS A 53 -7.74 19.31 32.96
N LEU A 54 -6.93 20.30 33.31
CA LEU A 54 -6.52 20.58 34.67
C LEU A 54 -7.69 21.02 35.56
N SER A 55 -8.69 21.69 35.00
CA SER A 55 -9.85 22.17 35.74
C SER A 55 -10.92 21.12 36.05
N LYS A 56 -10.81 19.91 35.49
CA LYS A 56 -11.76 18.77 35.63
C LYS A 56 -13.24 19.10 35.38
N ARG A 57 -13.53 20.23 34.77
CA ARG A 57 -14.89 20.67 34.44
C ARG A 57 -15.11 20.54 32.94
N LEU A 58 -16.34 20.17 32.53
CA LEU A 58 -16.80 20.21 31.12
C LEU A 58 -16.22 19.13 30.19
N GLU A 59 -16.44 17.85 30.49
CA GLU A 59 -16.01 16.70 29.65
C GLU A 59 -16.48 16.80 28.19
N MET A 60 -17.68 17.32 27.94
CA MET A 60 -18.18 17.52 26.57
C MET A 60 -17.36 18.57 25.78
N MET A 61 -16.98 19.67 26.44
CA MET A 61 -16.16 20.71 25.79
C MET A 61 -14.75 20.17 25.50
N GLN A 62 -14.17 19.37 26.41
CA GLN A 62 -12.88 18.72 26.16
C GLN A 62 -12.92 17.82 24.92
N THR A 63 -13.98 17.02 24.75
CA THR A 63 -14.15 16.15 23.58
C THR A 63 -14.22 16.96 22.29
N LEU A 64 -14.99 18.05 22.28
CA LEU A 64 -15.15 18.91 21.13
C LEU A 64 -13.81 19.61 20.78
N LEU A 65 -13.12 20.05 21.83
CA LEU A 65 -11.82 20.70 21.67
C LEU A 65 -10.74 19.74 21.13
N ILE A 66 -10.75 18.46 21.56
CA ILE A 66 -9.86 17.43 20.97
C ILE A 66 -10.09 17.33 19.46
N PHE A 67 -11.34 17.32 19.00
CA PHE A 67 -11.64 17.28 17.57
C PHE A 67 -11.13 18.53 16.84
N CYS A 68 -11.31 19.71 17.42
CA CYS A 68 -10.77 20.95 16.87
C CYS A 68 -9.23 20.95 16.81
N VAL A 69 -8.55 20.47 17.86
CA VAL A 69 -7.08 20.31 17.89
C VAL A 69 -6.61 19.39 16.78
N VAL A 70 -7.27 18.23 16.60
CA VAL A 70 -6.90 17.28 15.54
C VAL A 70 -7.12 17.87 14.15
N MET A 71 -8.23 18.59 13.94
CA MET A 71 -8.50 19.27 12.67
C MET A 71 -7.46 20.36 12.36
N ALA A 72 -7.18 21.22 13.33
CA ALA A 72 -6.16 22.27 13.17
C ALA A 72 -4.76 21.66 12.94
N GLY A 73 -4.43 20.57 13.64
CA GLY A 73 -3.20 19.81 13.44
C GLY A 73 -3.09 19.22 12.05
N GLY A 74 -4.18 18.68 11.50
CA GLY A 74 -4.26 18.18 10.12
C GLY A 74 -4.05 19.29 9.10
N ALA A 75 -4.72 20.42 9.28
CA ALA A 75 -4.58 21.59 8.41
C ALA A 75 -3.14 22.16 8.46
N TRP A 76 -2.59 22.33 9.64
CA TRP A 76 -1.20 22.76 9.79
C TRP A 76 -0.21 21.79 9.12
N ARG A 77 -0.44 20.49 9.29
CA ARG A 77 0.49 19.47 8.77
C ARG A 77 0.52 19.46 7.25
N ILE A 78 -0.62 19.57 6.57
CA ILE A 78 -0.67 19.59 5.09
C ILE A 78 -0.10 20.91 4.55
N THR A 79 -0.48 22.07 5.09
CA THR A 79 0.02 23.37 4.63
C THR A 79 1.53 23.50 4.86
N SER A 80 2.07 22.98 5.97
CA SER A 80 3.51 22.91 6.24
C SER A 80 4.22 22.00 5.24
N TYR A 81 3.63 20.84 4.92
CA TYR A 81 4.17 19.90 3.95
C TYR A 81 4.22 20.50 2.54
N GLU A 82 3.14 21.11 2.08
CA GLU A 82 3.10 21.79 0.77
C GLU A 82 4.11 22.92 0.68
N ASN A 83 4.22 23.74 1.75
CA ASN A 83 5.18 24.82 1.79
C ASN A 83 6.64 24.29 1.71
N SER A 84 6.93 23.14 2.30
CA SER A 84 8.26 22.50 2.22
C SER A 84 8.61 21.99 0.80
N LEU A 85 7.61 21.79 -0.06
CA LEU A 85 7.79 21.37 -1.44
C LEU A 85 7.80 22.55 -2.44
N ARG A 86 7.45 23.75 -1.99
CA ARG A 86 7.49 24.96 -2.83
C ARG A 86 8.94 25.42 -2.98
N CYS A 87 9.51 25.23 -4.16
CA CYS A 87 10.85 25.71 -4.53
C CYS A 87 10.72 26.75 -5.64
N ALA A 88 11.50 27.83 -5.53
CA ALA A 88 11.62 28.80 -6.62
C ALA A 88 12.64 28.28 -7.62
N PHE A 89 12.35 28.35 -8.91
CA PHE A 89 13.24 27.94 -10.00
C PHE A 89 13.77 29.17 -10.71
N THR A 90 15.10 29.26 -10.86
CA THR A 90 15.77 30.40 -11.52
C THR A 90 15.79 30.28 -13.03
N GLY A 91 15.56 29.08 -13.57
CA GLY A 91 15.73 28.80 -15.00
C GLY A 91 17.18 28.73 -15.48
N GLU A 92 18.14 28.87 -14.58
CA GLU A 92 19.57 28.79 -14.88
C GLU A 92 20.11 27.38 -14.72
N GLU A 93 21.23 27.08 -15.39
CA GLU A 93 21.92 25.81 -15.20
C GLU A 93 22.64 25.79 -13.85
N GLU A 94 22.32 24.82 -13.03
CA GLU A 94 22.96 24.61 -11.73
C GLU A 94 23.80 23.33 -11.73
N VAL A 95 24.93 23.36 -11.05
CA VAL A 95 25.76 22.18 -10.78
C VAL A 95 25.33 21.59 -9.45
N TYR A 96 25.04 20.31 -9.42
CA TYR A 96 24.59 19.61 -8.22
C TYR A 96 25.17 18.20 -8.14
N GLU A 97 25.23 17.66 -6.94
CA GLU A 97 25.53 16.27 -6.68
C GLU A 97 24.29 15.57 -6.12
N ALA A 98 24.04 14.39 -6.62
CA ALA A 98 22.84 13.63 -6.28
C ALA A 98 23.13 12.13 -6.27
N VAL A 99 22.30 11.38 -5.57
CA VAL A 99 22.33 9.92 -5.52
C VAL A 99 21.09 9.36 -6.20
N VAL A 100 21.26 8.32 -7.00
CA VAL A 100 20.15 7.61 -7.66
C VAL A 100 19.38 6.78 -6.61
N VAL A 101 18.12 7.13 -6.38
CA VAL A 101 17.28 6.47 -5.36
C VAL A 101 16.19 5.58 -5.95
N SER A 102 15.97 5.64 -7.26
CA SER A 102 15.01 4.75 -7.92
C SER A 102 15.65 4.00 -9.07
N GLN A 103 15.06 2.85 -9.39
CA GLN A 103 15.48 2.06 -10.54
C GLN A 103 15.31 2.86 -11.82
N PRO A 104 16.38 2.98 -12.65
CA PRO A 104 16.30 3.69 -13.91
C PRO A 104 15.33 3.01 -14.89
N ILE A 105 14.39 3.76 -15.43
CA ILE A 105 13.38 3.28 -16.38
C ILE A 105 13.74 3.77 -17.76
N LYS A 106 14.07 2.85 -18.67
CA LYS A 106 14.35 3.15 -20.07
C LYS A 106 13.06 3.60 -20.76
N LYS A 107 13.08 4.79 -21.34
CA LYS A 107 12.05 5.33 -22.25
C LYS A 107 12.60 5.35 -23.68
N ARG A 108 11.75 5.68 -24.64
CA ARG A 108 12.10 5.65 -26.07
C ARG A 108 13.34 6.48 -26.43
N ARG A 109 13.53 7.66 -25.82
CA ARG A 109 14.64 8.60 -26.09
C ARG A 109 15.39 9.07 -24.84
N SER A 110 15.04 8.58 -23.68
CA SER A 110 15.63 9.02 -22.42
C SER A 110 15.58 7.90 -21.38
N MET A 111 16.34 8.04 -20.33
CA MET A 111 16.27 7.21 -19.14
C MET A 111 15.77 8.07 -17.97
N LYS A 112 14.67 7.66 -17.35
CA LYS A 112 14.10 8.35 -16.19
C LYS A 112 14.56 7.66 -14.91
N CYS A 113 15.06 8.44 -13.93
CA CYS A 113 15.26 7.99 -12.56
C CYS A 113 14.89 9.10 -11.55
N GLU A 114 14.69 8.72 -10.31
CA GLU A 114 14.54 9.66 -9.19
C GLU A 114 15.91 9.85 -8.54
N LEU A 115 16.27 11.10 -8.30
CA LEU A 115 17.53 11.51 -7.66
C LEU A 115 17.21 12.16 -6.30
N ALA A 116 18.01 11.86 -5.28
CA ALA A 116 18.09 12.63 -4.05
C ALA A 116 19.28 13.59 -4.16
N VAL A 117 19.03 14.88 -4.14
CA VAL A 117 20.07 15.90 -4.24
C VAL A 117 20.81 16.01 -2.90
N VAL A 118 22.11 15.87 -2.95
CA VAL A 118 23.00 15.92 -1.76
C VAL A 118 23.65 17.28 -1.61
N SER A 119 24.05 17.90 -2.73
CA SER A 119 24.64 19.25 -2.73
C SER A 119 24.00 20.15 -3.79
N GLY A 120 24.02 21.45 -3.57
CA GLY A 120 23.37 22.45 -4.41
C GLY A 120 22.13 23.05 -3.76
N ARG A 121 21.41 23.91 -4.48
CA ARG A 121 20.28 24.66 -3.94
C ARG A 121 19.09 23.78 -3.51
N LEU A 122 18.89 22.66 -4.19
CA LEU A 122 17.83 21.69 -3.87
C LEU A 122 18.33 20.54 -2.97
N ALA A 123 19.43 20.73 -2.21
CA ALA A 123 19.93 19.72 -1.29
C ALA A 123 18.83 19.25 -0.31
N GLY A 124 18.73 17.94 -0.09
CA GLY A 124 17.71 17.31 0.75
C GLY A 124 16.38 17.02 0.04
N HIS A 125 16.19 17.43 -1.22
CA HIS A 125 14.98 17.20 -1.99
C HIS A 125 15.15 16.08 -3.01
N ARG A 126 14.02 15.51 -3.46
CA ARG A 126 13.97 14.52 -4.54
C ARG A 126 13.49 15.15 -5.83
N LEU A 127 14.08 14.73 -6.96
CA LEU A 127 13.72 15.19 -8.28
C LEU A 127 13.63 14.04 -9.31
N ASN A 128 12.87 14.26 -10.36
CA ASN A 128 12.85 13.38 -11.53
C ASN A 128 13.91 13.82 -12.55
N ALA A 129 14.92 12.99 -12.79
CA ALA A 129 15.92 13.23 -13.82
C ALA A 129 15.61 12.41 -15.07
N TYR A 130 15.78 13.06 -16.22
CA TYR A 130 15.65 12.47 -17.56
C TYR A 130 16.99 12.61 -18.27
N PHE A 131 17.74 11.52 -18.34
CA PHE A 131 19.03 11.47 -19.03
C PHE A 131 18.82 11.22 -20.52
N GLN A 132 19.42 12.05 -21.38
CA GLN A 132 19.41 11.84 -22.83
C GLN A 132 20.29 10.66 -23.22
N ASN A 133 19.92 9.99 -24.32
CA ASN A 133 20.69 8.94 -24.98
C ASN A 133 21.05 7.72 -24.09
N PRO A 134 20.06 6.84 -23.82
CA PRO A 134 20.24 5.70 -22.91
C PRO A 134 21.24 4.65 -23.37
N ASN A 135 21.72 4.70 -24.65
CA ASN A 135 22.64 3.70 -25.18
C ASN A 135 24.12 3.97 -24.86
N SER A 136 24.48 5.22 -24.55
CA SER A 136 25.84 5.62 -24.16
C SER A 136 26.10 5.56 -22.67
N LEU A 137 25.04 5.31 -21.87
CA LEU A 137 25.10 5.34 -20.44
C LEU A 137 25.50 3.97 -19.90
N ASN A 138 26.74 3.83 -19.49
CA ASN A 138 27.14 2.78 -18.55
C ASN A 138 26.08 2.67 -17.46
N ARG A 139 25.59 1.43 -17.22
CA ARG A 139 24.46 1.12 -16.33
C ARG A 139 24.46 1.99 -15.07
N ILE A 140 23.61 3.03 -15.04
CA ILE A 140 23.31 3.73 -13.80
C ILE A 140 22.52 2.76 -12.92
N VAL A 141 22.98 2.60 -11.68
CA VAL A 141 22.37 1.70 -10.69
C VAL A 141 21.88 2.55 -9.50
N VAL A 142 20.94 2.03 -8.74
CA VAL A 142 20.51 2.65 -7.49
C VAL A 142 21.71 2.69 -6.53
N GLY A 143 21.94 3.87 -5.93
CA GLY A 143 23.09 4.13 -5.09
C GLY A 143 24.27 4.82 -5.80
N ASP A 144 24.26 4.89 -7.14
CA ASP A 144 25.29 5.65 -7.86
C ASP A 144 25.22 7.12 -7.50
N GLY A 145 26.37 7.69 -7.14
CA GLY A 145 26.56 9.13 -7.03
C GLY A 145 26.75 9.77 -8.40
N ILE A 146 26.11 10.89 -8.63
CA ILE A 146 26.14 11.63 -9.89
C ILE A 146 26.44 13.10 -9.60
N LYS A 147 27.38 13.66 -10.36
CA LYS A 147 27.57 15.11 -10.49
C LYS A 147 27.03 15.53 -11.84
N ALA A 148 26.06 16.43 -11.87
CA ALA A 148 25.39 16.87 -13.07
C ALA A 148 25.20 18.40 -13.09
N GLN A 149 25.13 18.93 -14.32
CA GLN A 149 24.79 20.33 -14.59
C GLN A 149 23.52 20.35 -15.44
N SER A 150 22.47 20.96 -14.94
CA SER A 150 21.20 21.04 -15.68
C SER A 150 20.28 22.10 -15.09
N VAL A 151 19.23 22.45 -15.86
CA VAL A 151 18.19 23.38 -15.43
C VAL A 151 17.12 22.60 -14.65
N PHE A 152 16.77 23.12 -13.48
CA PHE A 152 15.62 22.64 -12.73
C PHE A 152 14.35 23.34 -13.21
N SER A 153 13.34 22.55 -13.52
CA SER A 153 12.03 23.05 -13.91
C SER A 153 10.95 22.50 -12.99
N GLY A 154 9.99 23.36 -12.67
CA GLY A 154 8.76 22.94 -12.04
C GLY A 154 7.95 22.04 -12.97
N PHE A 155 6.80 21.62 -12.49
CA PHE A 155 5.88 20.82 -13.28
C PHE A 155 4.78 21.74 -13.82
N ASP A 156 4.61 21.78 -15.15
CA ASP A 156 3.53 22.54 -15.77
C ASP A 156 2.19 21.94 -15.38
N ASP A 157 1.29 22.78 -14.88
CA ASP A 157 -0.06 22.38 -14.47
C ASP A 157 -0.97 22.05 -15.68
N THR A 158 -0.51 22.36 -16.90
CA THR A 158 -1.26 22.12 -18.16
C THR A 158 -1.60 20.65 -18.42
N TYR A 159 -0.85 19.73 -17.81
CA TYR A 159 -1.10 18.27 -17.90
C TYR A 159 -1.62 17.67 -16.58
N ALA A 160 -2.07 18.54 -15.66
CA ALA A 160 -2.42 18.12 -14.30
C ALA A 160 -3.60 17.16 -14.24
N GLN A 161 -4.53 17.25 -15.20
CA GLN A 161 -5.76 16.45 -15.17
C GLN A 161 -6.02 15.76 -16.52
N ARG A 162 -5.63 14.51 -16.65
CA ARG A 162 -6.17 13.61 -17.68
C ARG A 162 -6.93 12.49 -17.00
N GLY A 163 -8.22 12.36 -17.29
CA GLY A 163 -9.05 11.25 -16.80
C GLY A 163 -9.21 11.23 -15.27
N GLY A 164 -9.37 12.39 -14.59
CA GLY A 164 -9.55 12.46 -13.13
C GLY A 164 -8.27 12.24 -12.30
N PHE A 165 -7.13 11.93 -12.93
CA PHE A 165 -5.87 11.69 -12.24
C PHE A 165 -5.03 12.97 -12.13
N ASP A 166 -4.82 13.44 -10.91
CA ASP A 166 -4.01 14.63 -10.60
C ASP A 166 -2.52 14.24 -10.43
N TRP A 167 -1.73 14.47 -11.47
CA TRP A 167 -0.29 14.20 -11.48
C TRP A 167 0.50 15.09 -10.51
N ARG A 168 0.03 16.31 -10.19
CA ARG A 168 0.65 17.20 -9.20
C ARG A 168 0.58 16.54 -7.82
N ARG A 169 -0.62 16.13 -7.40
CA ARG A 169 -0.82 15.47 -6.11
C ARG A 169 -0.03 14.16 -5.99
N GLN A 170 0.03 13.38 -7.06
CA GLN A 170 0.82 12.14 -7.08
C GLN A 170 2.32 12.38 -6.87
N ARG A 171 2.86 13.50 -7.38
CA ARG A 171 4.26 13.89 -7.15
C ARG A 171 4.49 14.37 -5.72
N MET A 172 3.54 15.14 -5.17
CA MET A 172 3.58 15.57 -3.78
C MET A 172 3.66 14.36 -2.82
N VAL A 173 2.88 13.32 -3.08
CA VAL A 173 2.93 12.07 -2.30
C VAL A 173 4.34 11.47 -2.27
N ARG A 174 5.09 11.59 -3.36
CA ARG A 174 6.47 11.08 -3.48
C ARG A 174 7.55 12.06 -2.98
N GLY A 175 7.17 13.28 -2.61
CA GLY A 175 8.11 14.33 -2.22
C GLY A 175 9.00 14.81 -3.36
N ILE A 176 8.53 14.71 -4.62
CA ILE A 176 9.28 15.14 -5.80
C ILE A 176 8.98 16.61 -6.08
N VAL A 177 10.01 17.46 -5.98
CA VAL A 177 9.89 18.92 -6.09
C VAL A 177 10.08 19.43 -7.50
N ALA A 178 10.96 18.80 -8.30
CA ALA A 178 11.39 19.28 -9.60
C ALA A 178 11.57 18.14 -10.60
N ARG A 179 11.66 18.54 -11.88
CA ARG A 179 12.16 17.71 -12.96
C ARG A 179 13.40 18.37 -13.56
N THR A 180 14.30 17.55 -14.12
CA THR A 180 15.45 18.02 -14.86
C THR A 180 15.73 17.13 -16.06
N PHE A 181 16.26 17.75 -17.13
CA PHE A 181 16.74 17.05 -18.31
C PHE A 181 18.26 17.19 -18.35
N VAL A 182 18.95 16.07 -18.32
CA VAL A 182 20.42 16.02 -18.27
C VAL A 182 20.92 15.53 -19.60
N ALA A 183 21.70 16.37 -20.28
CA ALA A 183 22.39 16.00 -21.52
C ALA A 183 23.50 14.98 -21.25
N SER A 184 23.87 14.19 -22.25
CA SER A 184 24.83 13.08 -22.10
C SER A 184 26.25 13.54 -21.73
N ASP A 185 26.63 14.75 -22.08
CA ASP A 185 27.93 15.40 -21.83
C ASP A 185 27.98 16.19 -20.50
N LYS A 186 26.81 16.49 -19.89
CA LYS A 186 26.68 17.34 -18.70
C LYS A 186 26.55 16.56 -17.40
N TRP A 187 26.93 15.31 -17.37
CA TRP A 187 26.95 14.53 -16.14
C TRP A 187 28.11 13.52 -16.13
N LYS A 188 28.53 13.16 -14.92
CA LYS A 188 29.51 12.09 -14.69
C LYS A 188 29.22 11.39 -13.36
N ARG A 189 29.63 10.13 -13.26
CA ARG A 189 29.66 9.46 -11.97
C ARG A 189 30.64 10.17 -11.06
N ALA A 190 30.28 10.33 -9.82
CA ALA A 190 31.07 10.91 -8.77
C ALA A 190 30.90 10.14 -7.47
N GLU A 191 31.96 10.06 -6.68
CA GLU A 191 31.80 9.60 -5.30
C GLU A 191 31.16 10.74 -4.50
N VAL A 192 29.90 10.57 -4.17
CA VAL A 192 29.12 11.54 -3.42
C VAL A 192 29.09 11.12 -1.96
N SER A 193 29.46 12.02 -1.05
CA SER A 193 29.40 11.74 0.39
C SER A 193 27.95 11.51 0.82
N LEU A 194 27.67 10.30 1.30
CA LEU A 194 26.35 9.93 1.80
C LEU A 194 26.08 10.50 3.21
N GLU A 195 27.03 11.24 3.81
CA GLU A 195 26.90 11.78 5.17
C GLU A 195 25.75 12.78 5.30
N ALA A 196 25.47 13.53 4.24
CA ALA A 196 24.33 14.46 4.18
C ALA A 196 22.96 13.75 4.11
N MET A 197 22.92 12.46 3.80
CA MET A 197 21.68 11.69 3.75
C MET A 197 21.27 11.15 5.13
N PRO A 198 19.96 11.09 5.44
CA PRO A 198 19.47 10.45 6.64
C PRO A 198 19.97 8.99 6.76
N ARG A 199 20.25 8.54 7.99
CA ARG A 199 20.73 7.16 8.25
C ARG A 199 19.82 6.09 7.67
N ILE A 200 18.49 6.34 7.67
CA ILE A 200 17.49 5.43 7.11
C ILE A 200 17.64 5.30 5.59
N ASP A 201 17.89 6.39 4.87
CA ASP A 201 18.08 6.37 3.43
C ASP A 201 19.37 5.63 3.05
N ARG A 202 20.45 5.79 3.83
CA ARG A 202 21.69 5.02 3.66
C ARG A 202 21.49 3.52 3.86
N LEU A 203 20.74 3.13 4.91
CA LEU A 203 20.37 1.74 5.13
C LEU A 203 19.49 1.19 3.99
N ALA A 204 18.54 2.01 3.50
CA ALA A 204 17.70 1.64 2.37
C ALA A 204 18.52 1.36 1.10
N LEU A 205 19.54 2.18 0.80
CA LEU A 205 20.44 1.96 -0.32
C LEU A 205 21.22 0.65 -0.20
N SER A 206 21.76 0.33 1.00
CA SER A 206 22.46 -0.94 1.23
C SER A 206 21.54 -2.15 1.05
N LEU A 207 20.30 -2.08 1.52
CA LEU A 207 19.32 -3.15 1.34
C LEU A 207 18.85 -3.27 -0.10
N GLN A 208 18.82 -2.17 -0.84
CA GLN A 208 18.50 -2.19 -2.26
C GLN A 208 19.63 -2.80 -3.10
N SER A 209 20.91 -2.66 -2.71
CA SER A 209 21.99 -3.38 -3.37
C SER A 209 21.85 -4.90 -3.20
N LEU A 210 21.49 -5.37 -2.00
CA LEU A 210 21.16 -6.78 -1.78
C LEU A 210 19.99 -7.25 -2.68
N ARG A 211 18.95 -6.43 -2.82
CA ARG A 211 17.84 -6.71 -3.76
C ARG A 211 18.36 -6.91 -5.20
N TYR A 212 19.28 -6.08 -5.66
CA TYR A 212 19.89 -6.22 -6.99
C TYR A 212 20.66 -7.53 -7.15
N ASP A 213 21.42 -7.92 -6.14
CA ASP A 213 22.14 -9.19 -6.15
C ASP A 213 21.18 -10.38 -6.25
N LEU A 214 20.06 -10.34 -5.55
CA LEU A 214 19.01 -11.37 -5.62
C LEU A 214 18.37 -11.41 -7.02
N LEU A 215 18.04 -10.25 -7.59
CA LEU A 215 17.47 -10.16 -8.94
C LEU A 215 18.44 -10.66 -10.01
N SER A 216 19.72 -10.31 -9.94
CA SER A 216 20.74 -10.73 -10.90
C SER A 216 20.94 -12.26 -10.90
N ARG A 217 20.90 -12.88 -9.73
CA ARG A 217 20.96 -14.35 -9.59
C ARG A 217 19.72 -15.01 -10.16
N LEU A 218 18.54 -14.43 -9.91
CA LEU A 218 17.29 -14.95 -10.47
C LEU A 218 17.28 -14.82 -11.99
N GLN A 219 17.82 -13.74 -12.55
CA GLN A 219 17.94 -13.53 -13.99
C GLN A 219 18.92 -14.52 -14.64
N GLY A 220 19.98 -14.95 -13.92
CA GLY A 220 20.93 -15.97 -14.36
C GLY A 220 20.39 -17.41 -14.31
N SER A 221 19.14 -17.63 -13.89
CA SER A 221 18.48 -18.92 -13.90
C SER A 221 17.78 -19.21 -15.23
N ALA A 222 17.43 -20.46 -15.50
CA ALA A 222 16.73 -20.88 -16.73
C ALA A 222 15.22 -20.52 -16.74
N LEU A 223 14.90 -19.29 -16.35
CA LEU A 223 13.53 -18.75 -16.35
C LEU A 223 13.21 -18.08 -17.68
N SER A 224 11.97 -18.22 -18.16
CA SER A 224 11.48 -17.36 -19.26
C SER A 224 11.43 -15.90 -18.82
N GLU A 225 11.54 -14.95 -19.76
CA GLU A 225 11.50 -13.51 -19.46
C GLU A 225 10.23 -13.12 -18.70
N ASP A 226 9.07 -13.62 -19.10
CA ASP A 226 7.79 -13.34 -18.43
C ASP A 226 7.72 -13.96 -17.04
N SER A 227 8.27 -15.17 -16.83
CA SER A 227 8.33 -15.80 -15.52
C SER A 227 9.27 -15.04 -14.58
N TYR A 228 10.44 -14.66 -15.05
CA TYR A 228 11.37 -13.80 -14.32
C TYR A 228 10.71 -12.48 -13.93
N ALA A 229 10.12 -11.77 -14.92
CA ALA A 229 9.47 -10.48 -14.70
C ALA A 229 8.33 -10.58 -13.67
N THR A 230 7.53 -11.64 -13.74
CA THR A 230 6.44 -11.88 -12.79
C THR A 230 6.96 -12.13 -11.38
N ILE A 231 7.95 -13.02 -11.20
CA ILE A 231 8.55 -13.29 -9.88
C ILE A 231 9.19 -12.01 -9.33
N ALA A 232 10.00 -11.31 -10.12
CA ALA A 232 10.68 -10.09 -9.72
C ALA A 232 9.69 -9.00 -9.28
N ALA A 233 8.58 -8.82 -10.02
CA ALA A 233 7.55 -7.85 -9.69
C ALA A 233 6.81 -8.21 -8.39
N MET A 234 6.43 -9.48 -8.22
CA MET A 234 5.66 -9.96 -7.08
C MET A 234 6.46 -10.01 -5.77
N THR A 235 7.74 -10.35 -5.84
CA THR A 235 8.56 -10.61 -4.64
C THR A 235 9.42 -9.42 -4.24
N LEU A 236 10.08 -8.80 -5.21
CA LEU A 236 11.03 -7.71 -4.98
C LEU A 236 10.57 -6.36 -5.56
N GLY A 237 9.39 -6.32 -6.19
CA GLY A 237 8.80 -5.09 -6.71
C GLY A 237 9.48 -4.53 -7.97
N ASP A 238 10.27 -5.35 -8.66
CA ASP A 238 10.88 -4.95 -9.91
C ASP A 238 9.90 -5.15 -11.08
N LYS A 239 9.46 -4.05 -11.66
CA LYS A 239 8.52 -4.03 -12.78
C LYS A 239 9.20 -3.74 -14.13
N THR A 240 10.51 -3.63 -14.16
CA THR A 240 11.26 -3.22 -15.36
C THR A 240 11.15 -4.22 -16.50
N GLY A 241 11.10 -5.51 -16.15
CA GLY A 241 10.93 -6.61 -17.11
C GLY A 241 9.48 -6.91 -17.51
N VAL A 242 8.47 -6.27 -16.88
CA VAL A 242 7.06 -6.57 -17.17
C VAL A 242 6.66 -6.00 -18.52
N SER A 243 6.38 -6.88 -19.50
CA SER A 243 5.95 -6.50 -20.83
C SER A 243 4.58 -5.79 -20.82
N ALA A 244 4.30 -5.01 -21.87
CA ALA A 244 3.00 -4.35 -22.03
C ALA A 244 1.86 -5.39 -22.15
N GLU A 245 2.11 -6.50 -22.87
CA GLU A 245 1.16 -7.60 -23.05
C GLU A 245 0.82 -8.27 -21.71
N LEU A 246 1.84 -8.57 -20.90
CA LEU A 246 1.65 -9.17 -19.58
C LEU A 246 0.84 -8.24 -18.68
N ARG A 247 1.13 -6.94 -18.70
CA ARG A 247 0.39 -5.92 -17.93
C ARG A 247 -1.07 -5.82 -18.36
N ASP A 248 -1.34 -5.84 -19.66
CA ASP A 248 -2.68 -5.82 -20.24
C ASP A 248 -3.48 -7.06 -19.83
N THR A 249 -2.88 -8.26 -19.93
CA THR A 249 -3.44 -9.53 -19.49
C THR A 249 -3.93 -9.47 -18.04
N TYR A 250 -3.05 -9.00 -17.13
CA TYR A 250 -3.41 -8.89 -15.71
C TYR A 250 -4.46 -7.82 -15.44
N SER A 251 -4.49 -6.76 -16.27
CA SER A 251 -5.50 -5.70 -16.18
C SER A 251 -6.87 -6.20 -16.61
N LYS A 252 -6.98 -6.87 -17.74
CA LYS A 252 -8.22 -7.45 -18.27
C LYS A 252 -8.77 -8.55 -17.37
N ALA A 253 -7.90 -9.39 -16.82
CA ALA A 253 -8.29 -10.38 -15.81
C ALA A 253 -8.69 -9.78 -14.45
N GLY A 254 -8.43 -8.49 -14.19
CA GLY A 254 -8.75 -7.81 -12.92
C GLY A 254 -7.80 -8.11 -11.77
N VAL A 255 -6.59 -8.60 -12.07
CA VAL A 255 -5.57 -8.96 -11.06
C VAL A 255 -4.29 -8.15 -11.18
N SER A 256 -4.36 -6.93 -11.73
CA SER A 256 -3.22 -6.00 -11.80
C SER A 256 -2.50 -5.77 -10.46
N HIS A 257 -3.24 -5.89 -9.35
CA HIS A 257 -2.71 -5.77 -8.00
C HIS A 257 -1.71 -6.86 -7.64
N VAL A 258 -1.70 -7.98 -8.36
CA VAL A 258 -0.78 -9.10 -8.17
C VAL A 258 0.62 -8.77 -8.74
N LEU A 259 0.71 -8.02 -9.84
CA LEU A 259 2.00 -7.51 -10.39
C LEU A 259 2.54 -6.30 -9.60
N ALA A 260 1.77 -5.76 -8.69
CA ALA A 260 2.23 -4.70 -7.80
C ALA A 260 2.43 -5.27 -6.40
N LEU A 261 3.55 -4.93 -5.76
CA LEU A 261 3.71 -5.25 -4.35
C LEU A 261 2.57 -4.62 -3.55
N SER A 262 1.77 -5.47 -2.95
CA SER A 262 0.50 -5.13 -2.29
C SER A 262 0.43 -5.63 -0.85
N GLY A 263 -0.64 -5.27 -0.16
CA GLY A 263 -0.94 -5.79 1.17
C GLY A 263 -1.03 -7.32 1.23
N LEU A 264 -1.47 -7.96 0.15
CA LEU A 264 -1.49 -9.43 0.05
C LEU A 264 -0.08 -10.02 0.17
N HIS A 265 0.87 -9.47 -0.60
CA HIS A 265 2.26 -9.95 -0.61
C HIS A 265 2.92 -9.80 0.77
N LEU A 266 2.81 -8.62 1.37
CA LEU A 266 3.34 -8.40 2.71
C LEU A 266 2.60 -9.23 3.76
N GLY A 267 1.30 -9.49 3.57
CA GLY A 267 0.50 -10.39 4.42
C GLY A 267 0.99 -11.83 4.38
N ILE A 268 1.40 -12.32 3.21
CA ILE A 268 1.99 -13.65 3.03
C ILE A 268 3.34 -13.72 3.75
N ILE A 269 4.19 -12.69 3.58
CA ILE A 269 5.49 -12.60 4.28
C ILE A 269 5.27 -12.50 5.79
N TYR A 270 4.31 -11.69 6.25
CA TYR A 270 3.93 -11.60 7.66
C TYR A 270 3.48 -12.96 8.21
N ALA A 271 2.65 -13.69 7.46
CA ALA A 271 2.19 -15.03 7.85
C ALA A 271 3.35 -16.03 7.95
N MET A 272 4.35 -15.93 7.05
CA MET A 272 5.59 -16.73 7.12
C MET A 272 6.38 -16.39 8.39
N ILE A 273 6.59 -15.12 8.70
CA ILE A 273 7.27 -14.68 9.92
C ILE A 273 6.50 -15.19 11.16
N ALA A 274 5.18 -15.07 11.16
CA ALA A 274 4.34 -15.52 12.26
C ALA A 274 4.40 -17.05 12.45
N LEU A 275 4.52 -17.82 11.36
CA LEU A 275 4.70 -19.27 11.38
C LEU A 275 6.05 -19.64 11.99
N LEU A 276 7.14 -18.98 11.56
CA LEU A 276 8.50 -19.22 12.06
C LEU A 276 8.63 -18.88 13.55
N LEU A 277 8.03 -17.78 14.00
CA LEU A 277 8.03 -17.38 15.40
C LEU A 277 7.10 -18.24 16.28
N GLY A 278 6.10 -18.87 15.71
CA GLY A 278 5.13 -19.69 16.41
C GLY A 278 4.48 -18.98 17.62
N ARG A 279 4.60 -19.59 18.81
CA ARG A 279 4.08 -18.99 20.06
C ARG A 279 4.85 -17.74 20.51
N ARG A 280 6.13 -17.61 20.12
CA ARG A 280 6.98 -16.45 20.48
C ARG A 280 6.50 -15.14 19.86
N ARG A 281 5.67 -15.16 18.80
CA ARG A 281 5.10 -13.96 18.19
C ARG A 281 4.30 -13.07 19.17
N ASN A 282 3.75 -13.68 20.24
CA ASN A 282 2.97 -12.96 21.24
C ASN A 282 3.82 -12.41 22.39
N THR A 283 5.15 -12.53 22.33
CA THR A 283 6.10 -11.92 23.26
C THR A 283 6.58 -10.57 22.72
N MET A 284 7.09 -9.70 23.60
CA MET A 284 7.69 -8.42 23.18
C MET A 284 8.82 -8.64 22.17
N GLY A 285 9.71 -9.62 22.41
CA GLY A 285 10.78 -9.97 21.47
C GLY A 285 10.23 -10.41 20.09
N GLY A 286 9.16 -11.21 20.07
CA GLY A 286 8.51 -11.63 18.83
C GLY A 286 7.86 -10.47 18.08
N LEU A 287 7.25 -9.52 18.77
CA LEU A 287 6.74 -8.29 18.18
C LEU A 287 7.86 -7.47 17.55
N LEU A 288 8.94 -7.21 18.29
CA LEU A 288 10.09 -6.44 17.79
C LEU A 288 10.73 -7.08 16.56
N VAL A 289 10.93 -8.41 16.56
CA VAL A 289 11.46 -9.15 15.41
C VAL A 289 10.50 -9.05 14.21
N THR A 290 9.20 -9.17 14.44
CA THR A 290 8.20 -9.04 13.36
C THR A 290 8.24 -7.65 12.74
N LEU A 291 8.24 -6.59 13.55
CA LEU A 291 8.34 -5.21 13.08
C LEU A 291 9.64 -4.97 12.32
N LEU A 292 10.78 -5.43 12.87
CA LEU A 292 12.08 -5.31 12.23
C LEU A 292 12.08 -5.97 10.84
N LEU A 293 11.63 -7.21 10.72
CA LEU A 293 11.62 -7.94 9.45
C LEU A 293 10.69 -7.30 8.42
N VAL A 294 9.49 -6.86 8.84
CA VAL A 294 8.51 -6.19 7.96
C VAL A 294 9.08 -4.87 7.41
N TRP A 295 9.71 -4.05 8.26
CA TRP A 295 10.28 -2.77 7.82
C TRP A 295 11.60 -2.94 7.05
N THR A 296 12.43 -3.94 7.39
CA THR A 296 13.63 -4.29 6.60
C THR A 296 13.24 -4.71 5.19
N PHE A 297 12.19 -5.53 5.04
CA PHE A 297 11.65 -5.87 3.73
C PHE A 297 11.13 -4.63 2.98
N ALA A 298 10.41 -3.73 3.65
CA ALA A 298 9.91 -2.48 3.06
C ALA A 298 11.06 -1.58 2.55
N LEU A 299 12.14 -1.44 3.32
CA LEU A 299 13.35 -0.70 2.92
C LEU A 299 14.04 -1.36 1.73
N MET A 300 14.20 -2.68 1.76
CA MET A 300 14.82 -3.46 0.67
C MET A 300 14.10 -3.27 -0.66
N VAL A 301 12.78 -3.23 -0.65
CA VAL A 301 11.94 -3.09 -1.86
C VAL A 301 11.81 -1.62 -2.31
N GLY A 302 12.37 -0.66 -1.58
CA GLY A 302 12.44 0.75 -1.96
C GLY A 302 11.28 1.60 -1.45
N MET A 303 10.64 1.22 -0.33
CA MET A 303 9.63 2.04 0.37
C MET A 303 8.48 2.53 -0.53
N SER A 304 8.06 1.70 -1.50
CA SER A 304 6.93 2.08 -2.35
C SER A 304 5.68 2.38 -1.51
N PRO A 305 4.84 3.36 -1.89
CA PRO A 305 3.68 3.76 -1.09
C PRO A 305 2.78 2.57 -0.70
N GLY A 306 2.63 1.57 -1.59
CA GLY A 306 1.86 0.35 -1.33
C GLY A 306 2.42 -0.50 -0.18
N ILE A 307 3.74 -0.65 -0.14
CA ILE A 307 4.43 -1.42 0.89
C ILE A 307 4.44 -0.69 2.23
N VAL A 308 4.68 0.63 2.22
CA VAL A 308 4.65 1.43 3.46
C VAL A 308 3.28 1.34 4.13
N ARG A 309 2.19 1.44 3.35
CA ARG A 309 0.82 1.26 3.86
C ARG A 309 0.64 -0.11 4.51
N SER A 310 1.05 -1.14 3.80
CA SER A 310 0.90 -2.52 4.29
C SER A 310 1.76 -2.75 5.53
N ALA A 311 2.99 -2.25 5.56
CA ALA A 311 3.87 -2.34 6.73
C ALA A 311 3.27 -1.63 7.94
N ALA A 312 2.70 -0.43 7.76
CA ALA A 312 2.02 0.29 8.83
C ALA A 312 0.78 -0.48 9.34
N MET A 313 -0.07 -0.99 8.43
CA MET A 313 -1.23 -1.80 8.82
C MET A 313 -0.84 -3.07 9.57
N PHE A 314 0.19 -3.80 9.10
CA PHE A 314 0.68 -5.00 9.78
C PHE A 314 1.41 -4.69 11.08
N SER A 315 2.03 -3.52 11.22
CA SER A 315 2.59 -3.06 12.49
C SER A 315 1.49 -2.84 13.54
N VAL A 316 0.39 -2.18 13.15
CA VAL A 316 -0.78 -2.02 14.02
C VAL A 316 -1.39 -3.39 14.35
N TYR A 317 -1.55 -4.27 13.34
CA TYR A 317 -2.06 -5.62 13.54
C TYR A 317 -1.22 -6.43 14.54
N ALA A 318 0.10 -6.45 14.37
CA ALA A 318 1.02 -7.16 15.26
C ALA A 318 0.96 -6.61 16.69
N SER A 319 0.91 -5.27 16.84
CA SER A 319 0.79 -4.60 18.14
C SER A 319 -0.53 -4.93 18.82
N MET A 320 -1.65 -4.91 18.10
CA MET A 320 -2.96 -5.27 18.66
C MET A 320 -3.02 -6.76 19.06
N THR A 321 -2.40 -7.64 18.26
CA THR A 321 -2.28 -9.07 18.60
C THR A 321 -1.47 -9.27 19.87
N PHE A 322 -0.35 -8.56 20.02
CA PHE A 322 0.47 -8.57 21.24
C PHE A 322 -0.32 -8.08 22.46
N LEU A 323 -1.09 -7.00 22.30
CA LEU A 323 -1.95 -6.44 23.35
C LEU A 323 -3.22 -7.26 23.60
N GLN A 324 -3.41 -8.39 22.93
CA GLN A 324 -4.60 -9.26 23.01
C GLN A 324 -5.91 -8.51 22.76
N ARG A 325 -5.89 -7.48 21.89
CA ARG A 325 -7.06 -6.70 21.51
C ARG A 325 -7.57 -7.10 20.14
N ASP A 326 -8.87 -6.86 19.90
CA ASP A 326 -9.46 -7.08 18.59
C ASP A 326 -8.79 -6.19 17.53
N TYR A 327 -8.18 -6.83 16.53
CA TYR A 327 -7.35 -6.19 15.49
C TYR A 327 -8.11 -5.90 14.18
N LEU A 328 -9.12 -6.68 13.85
CA LEU A 328 -9.96 -6.50 12.66
C LEU A 328 -11.14 -5.57 12.96
N THR A 329 -10.82 -4.33 13.33
CA THR A 329 -11.85 -3.33 13.63
C THR A 329 -11.64 -2.08 12.78
N ALA A 330 -12.73 -1.36 12.49
CA ALA A 330 -12.66 -0.05 11.85
C ALA A 330 -11.75 0.91 12.65
N ASN A 331 -11.66 0.72 13.97
CA ASN A 331 -10.84 1.52 14.86
C ASN A 331 -9.33 1.28 14.64
N SER A 332 -8.91 0.03 14.44
CA SER A 332 -7.50 -0.30 14.13
C SER A 332 -7.10 0.21 12.75
N LEU A 333 -8.01 0.11 11.77
CA LEU A 333 -7.80 0.66 10.43
C LEU A 333 -7.67 2.19 10.47
N ALA A 334 -8.51 2.85 11.25
CA ALA A 334 -8.48 4.30 11.45
C ALA A 334 -7.20 4.76 12.14
N LEU A 335 -6.69 4.00 13.13
CA LEU A 335 -5.40 4.26 13.75
C LEU A 335 -4.26 4.19 12.72
N ALA A 336 -4.22 3.15 11.90
CA ALA A 336 -3.23 3.03 10.84
C ALA A 336 -3.30 4.21 9.85
N ALA A 337 -4.51 4.59 9.41
CA ALA A 337 -4.72 5.76 8.56
C ALA A 337 -4.21 7.05 9.21
N SER A 338 -4.54 7.27 10.49
CA SER A 338 -4.13 8.48 11.22
C SER A 338 -2.61 8.59 11.33
N VAL A 339 -1.92 7.50 11.68
CA VAL A 339 -0.45 7.47 11.76
C VAL A 339 0.18 7.81 10.40
N MET A 340 -0.33 7.22 9.32
CA MET A 340 0.19 7.47 7.97
C MET A 340 -0.06 8.90 7.50
N LEU A 341 -1.26 9.45 7.74
CA LEU A 341 -1.60 10.81 7.36
C LEU A 341 -0.85 11.86 8.19
N LEU A 342 -0.53 11.57 9.44
CA LEU A 342 0.36 12.43 10.24
C LEU A 342 1.80 12.41 9.70
N ALA A 343 2.29 11.25 9.26
CA ALA A 343 3.62 11.12 8.67
C ALA A 343 3.68 11.83 7.30
N SER A 344 2.72 11.58 6.43
CA SER A 344 2.63 12.19 5.10
C SER A 344 1.17 12.52 4.75
N PRO A 345 0.72 13.76 4.99
CA PRO A 345 -0.69 14.14 4.78
C PRO A 345 -1.11 14.07 3.30
N ALA A 346 -0.18 14.25 2.37
CA ALA A 346 -0.42 14.13 0.93
C ALA A 346 -0.86 12.72 0.50
N MET A 347 -0.62 11.67 1.32
CA MET A 347 -1.10 10.30 1.05
C MET A 347 -2.62 10.22 0.90
N LEU A 348 -3.38 11.18 1.42
CA LEU A 348 -4.83 11.23 1.24
C LEU A 348 -5.23 11.21 -0.24
N TRP A 349 -4.46 11.85 -1.11
CA TRP A 349 -4.70 11.91 -2.55
C TRP A 349 -4.00 10.78 -3.34
N ASP A 350 -3.24 9.91 -2.67
CA ASP A 350 -2.69 8.72 -3.34
C ASP A 350 -3.80 7.72 -3.66
N VAL A 351 -3.99 7.46 -4.95
CA VAL A 351 -5.01 6.51 -5.43
C VAL A 351 -4.85 5.14 -4.78
N GLY A 352 -3.61 4.70 -4.62
CA GLY A 352 -3.33 3.43 -3.96
C GLY A 352 -3.71 3.46 -2.47
N PHE A 353 -3.52 4.58 -1.75
CA PHE A 353 -3.98 4.75 -0.37
C PHE A 353 -5.50 4.60 -0.29
N GLN A 354 -6.23 5.34 -1.12
CA GLN A 354 -7.69 5.29 -1.18
C GLN A 354 -8.20 3.88 -1.45
N MET A 355 -7.67 3.23 -2.51
CA MET A 355 -8.07 1.86 -2.87
C MET A 355 -7.75 0.84 -1.78
N SER A 356 -6.58 0.93 -1.14
CA SER A 356 -6.18 -0.02 -0.08
C SER A 356 -7.07 0.11 1.16
N PHE A 357 -7.33 1.33 1.62
CA PHE A 357 -8.17 1.54 2.81
C PHE A 357 -9.62 1.18 2.55
N LEU A 358 -10.16 1.48 1.36
CA LEU A 358 -11.51 1.08 0.96
C LEU A 358 -11.64 -0.44 0.81
N ALA A 359 -10.65 -1.13 0.23
CA ALA A 359 -10.65 -2.59 0.16
C ALA A 359 -10.70 -3.22 1.55
N VAL A 360 -9.82 -2.80 2.46
CA VAL A 360 -9.79 -3.34 3.84
C VAL A 360 -11.06 -2.97 4.60
N MET A 361 -11.59 -1.75 4.43
CA MET A 361 -12.88 -1.34 5.01
C MET A 361 -14.02 -2.24 4.53
N GLY A 362 -14.07 -2.52 3.21
CA GLY A 362 -15.05 -3.45 2.62
C GLY A 362 -14.95 -4.84 3.23
N ILE A 363 -13.74 -5.37 3.39
CA ILE A 363 -13.49 -6.67 4.02
C ILE A 363 -13.94 -6.69 5.48
N VAL A 364 -13.62 -5.65 6.25
CA VAL A 364 -14.03 -5.52 7.67
C VAL A 364 -15.55 -5.46 7.79
N ILE A 365 -16.22 -4.66 6.97
CA ILE A 365 -17.69 -4.56 6.95
C ILE A 365 -18.30 -5.90 6.57
N CYS A 366 -17.82 -6.54 5.51
CA CYS A 366 -18.27 -7.86 5.07
C CYS A 366 -18.10 -8.91 6.17
N HIS A 367 -16.94 -8.94 6.84
CA HIS A 367 -16.69 -9.85 7.96
C HIS A 367 -17.72 -9.67 9.10
N VAL A 368 -18.01 -8.42 9.46
CA VAL A 368 -19.02 -8.10 10.50
C VAL A 368 -20.42 -8.55 10.07
N LEU A 369 -20.80 -8.35 8.80
CA LEU A 369 -22.10 -8.74 8.26
C LEU A 369 -22.25 -10.26 8.15
N LEU A 370 -21.20 -10.96 7.74
CA LEU A 370 -21.22 -12.41 7.52
C LEU A 370 -21.04 -13.22 8.79
N ARG A 371 -20.46 -12.66 9.85
CA ARG A 371 -20.19 -13.35 11.11
C ARG A 371 -21.44 -14.04 11.70
N ASN A 372 -22.61 -13.43 11.55
CA ASN A 372 -23.90 -13.94 12.06
C ASN A 372 -24.74 -14.61 10.96
N ASN A 373 -24.29 -14.65 9.71
CA ASN A 373 -25.04 -15.24 8.61
C ASN A 373 -24.97 -16.77 8.68
N ARG A 374 -26.14 -17.44 8.80
CA ARG A 374 -26.26 -18.91 8.94
C ARG A 374 -25.62 -19.66 7.78
N PHE A 375 -25.77 -19.15 6.55
CA PHE A 375 -25.19 -19.76 5.37
C PHE A 375 -23.65 -19.71 5.45
N TYR A 376 -23.07 -18.53 5.69
CA TYR A 376 -21.62 -18.38 5.82
C TYR A 376 -21.05 -19.26 6.94
N VAL A 377 -21.67 -19.22 8.14
CA VAL A 377 -21.25 -20.04 9.30
C VAL A 377 -21.30 -21.53 8.98
N ARG A 378 -22.32 -21.99 8.26
CA ARG A 378 -22.48 -23.41 7.88
C ARG A 378 -21.36 -23.92 6.99
N TYR A 379 -20.91 -23.12 6.01
CA TYR A 379 -19.90 -23.52 5.02
C TYR A 379 -18.47 -23.12 5.42
N ALA A 380 -18.28 -22.05 6.18
CA ALA A 380 -16.98 -21.56 6.65
C ALA A 380 -16.22 -22.59 7.52
N HIS A 381 -16.92 -23.51 8.16
CA HIS A 381 -16.30 -24.56 9.01
C HIS A 381 -15.75 -25.75 8.22
N ARG A 382 -16.06 -25.90 6.93
CA ARG A 382 -15.52 -26.98 6.09
C ARG A 382 -14.12 -26.59 5.61
N ARG A 383 -13.13 -27.48 5.79
CA ARG A 383 -11.71 -27.16 5.54
C ARG A 383 -11.42 -26.56 4.15
N PHE A 384 -11.95 -27.14 3.09
CA PHE A 384 -11.73 -26.67 1.70
C PHE A 384 -12.79 -25.65 1.27
N VAL A 385 -14.08 -26.01 1.40
CA VAL A 385 -15.19 -25.16 1.00
C VAL A 385 -15.19 -23.83 1.77
N GLY A 386 -14.84 -23.86 3.08
CA GLY A 386 -14.75 -22.65 3.89
C GLY A 386 -13.68 -21.67 3.40
N LYS A 387 -12.51 -22.18 2.98
CA LYS A 387 -11.46 -21.32 2.42
C LYS A 387 -11.91 -20.68 1.10
N LEU A 388 -12.57 -21.47 0.24
CA LEU A 388 -13.07 -20.97 -1.04
C LEU A 388 -14.19 -19.92 -0.84
N VAL A 389 -15.17 -20.20 0.03
CA VAL A 389 -16.24 -19.24 0.38
C VAL A 389 -15.64 -17.96 0.96
N SER A 390 -14.66 -18.06 1.86
CA SER A 390 -13.98 -16.89 2.43
C SER A 390 -13.25 -16.08 1.35
N LEU A 391 -12.54 -16.74 0.44
CA LEU A 391 -11.84 -16.09 -0.68
C LEU A 391 -12.83 -15.33 -1.58
N VAL A 392 -13.95 -15.96 -1.94
CA VAL A 392 -15.02 -15.34 -2.74
C VAL A 392 -15.61 -14.12 -2.02
N CYS A 393 -15.97 -14.26 -0.74
CA CYS A 393 -16.55 -13.16 0.03
C CYS A 393 -15.57 -11.98 0.18
N ILE A 394 -14.29 -12.25 0.47
CA ILE A 394 -13.26 -11.22 0.59
C ILE A 394 -13.04 -10.52 -0.77
N SER A 395 -12.97 -11.27 -1.86
CA SER A 395 -12.78 -10.70 -3.20
C SER A 395 -13.96 -9.82 -3.61
N LEU A 396 -15.20 -10.27 -3.39
CA LEU A 396 -16.42 -9.50 -3.69
C LEU A 396 -16.48 -8.23 -2.84
N ALA A 397 -16.19 -8.33 -1.54
CA ALA A 397 -16.20 -7.18 -0.64
C ALA A 397 -15.16 -6.13 -1.03
N ALA A 398 -13.93 -6.56 -1.29
CA ALA A 398 -12.87 -5.65 -1.74
C ALA A 398 -13.23 -4.98 -3.07
N GLN A 399 -13.70 -5.76 -4.04
CA GLN A 399 -14.08 -5.25 -5.36
C GLN A 399 -15.23 -4.26 -5.29
N LEU A 400 -16.28 -4.55 -4.51
CA LEU A 400 -17.44 -3.66 -4.37
C LEU A 400 -17.03 -2.25 -3.89
N PHE A 401 -16.09 -2.17 -2.95
CA PHE A 401 -15.63 -0.89 -2.39
C PHE A 401 -14.58 -0.19 -3.26
N VAL A 402 -13.80 -0.94 -4.05
CA VAL A 402 -12.73 -0.40 -4.89
C VAL A 402 -13.21 -0.05 -6.30
N LEU A 403 -14.20 -0.78 -6.83
CA LEU A 403 -14.68 -0.64 -8.20
C LEU A 403 -15.05 0.80 -8.59
N PRO A 404 -15.76 1.60 -7.75
CA PRO A 404 -16.06 2.99 -8.12
C PRO A 404 -14.81 3.82 -8.38
N LEU A 405 -13.75 3.65 -7.57
CA LEU A 405 -12.47 4.34 -7.80
C LEU A 405 -11.74 3.83 -9.05
N VAL A 406 -11.82 2.53 -9.33
CA VAL A 406 -11.22 1.95 -10.56
C VAL A 406 -11.89 2.55 -11.80
N MET A 407 -13.21 2.68 -11.80
CA MET A 407 -13.96 3.35 -12.89
C MET A 407 -13.57 4.83 -13.00
N TYR A 408 -13.46 5.53 -11.88
CA TYR A 408 -13.15 6.96 -11.87
C TYR A 408 -11.73 7.25 -12.38
N TYR A 409 -10.71 6.49 -11.91
CA TYR A 409 -9.31 6.78 -12.25
C TYR A 409 -8.81 6.04 -13.50
N PHE A 410 -9.27 4.83 -13.75
CA PHE A 410 -8.71 3.94 -14.78
C PHE A 410 -9.69 3.61 -15.90
N GLY A 411 -10.99 3.81 -15.69
CA GLY A 411 -12.01 3.51 -16.71
C GLY A 411 -12.08 2.05 -17.12
N ASN A 412 -11.66 1.13 -16.26
CA ASN A 412 -11.63 -0.31 -16.55
C ASN A 412 -12.49 -1.09 -15.55
N VAL A 413 -13.35 -1.97 -16.05
CA VAL A 413 -14.22 -2.84 -15.24
C VAL A 413 -13.97 -4.29 -15.62
N PRO A 414 -13.19 -5.05 -14.85
CA PRO A 414 -12.97 -6.47 -15.09
C PRO A 414 -14.16 -7.29 -14.59
N PHE A 415 -14.77 -8.10 -15.45
CA PHE A 415 -15.92 -8.93 -15.06
C PHE A 415 -15.53 -10.29 -14.48
N TYR A 416 -14.42 -10.87 -14.93
CA TYR A 416 -13.96 -12.19 -14.48
C TYR A 416 -12.96 -12.12 -13.33
N PHE A 417 -12.86 -10.96 -12.61
CA PHE A 417 -11.93 -10.78 -11.49
C PHE A 417 -12.07 -11.86 -10.41
N LEU A 418 -13.27 -12.38 -10.18
CA LEU A 418 -13.51 -13.42 -9.18
C LEU A 418 -12.86 -14.74 -9.59
N LEU A 419 -13.03 -15.15 -10.86
CA LEU A 419 -12.39 -16.34 -11.40
C LEU A 419 -10.87 -16.20 -11.40
N ALA A 420 -10.38 -15.03 -11.83
CA ALA A 420 -8.95 -14.73 -11.81
C ALA A 420 -8.37 -14.75 -10.38
N ASN A 421 -9.07 -14.23 -9.37
CA ASN A 421 -8.63 -14.26 -7.98
C ASN A 421 -8.60 -15.68 -7.39
N ILE A 422 -9.54 -16.55 -7.76
CA ILE A 422 -9.53 -17.97 -7.33
C ILE A 422 -8.27 -18.67 -7.81
N VAL A 423 -7.76 -18.33 -8.99
CA VAL A 423 -6.51 -18.86 -9.54
C VAL A 423 -5.29 -18.11 -9.01
N ALA A 424 -5.28 -16.78 -9.12
CA ALA A 424 -4.11 -15.98 -8.85
C ALA A 424 -3.72 -15.97 -7.36
N VAL A 425 -4.66 -15.84 -6.42
CA VAL A 425 -4.33 -15.68 -5.00
C VAL A 425 -3.63 -16.90 -4.40
N PRO A 426 -4.11 -18.16 -4.61
CA PRO A 426 -3.40 -19.34 -4.11
C PRO A 426 -2.04 -19.53 -4.77
N LEU A 427 -1.94 -19.34 -6.10
CA LEU A 427 -0.67 -19.49 -6.83
C LEU A 427 0.34 -18.42 -6.43
N THR A 428 -0.08 -17.16 -6.29
CA THR A 428 0.76 -16.07 -5.76
C THR A 428 1.30 -16.40 -4.38
N THR A 429 0.46 -16.96 -3.51
CA THR A 429 0.89 -17.36 -2.16
C THR A 429 1.99 -18.41 -2.22
N PHE A 430 1.82 -19.42 -3.05
CA PHE A 430 2.84 -20.46 -3.27
C PHE A 430 4.13 -19.87 -3.87
N ILE A 431 4.00 -19.05 -4.93
CA ILE A 431 5.15 -18.43 -5.62
C ILE A 431 5.96 -17.57 -4.64
N ILE A 432 5.32 -16.76 -3.79
CA ILE A 432 6.03 -15.93 -2.83
C ILE A 432 6.79 -16.78 -1.81
N TYR A 433 6.17 -17.81 -1.23
CA TYR A 433 6.88 -18.69 -0.29
C TYR A 433 8.06 -19.40 -0.94
N ALA A 434 7.87 -19.92 -2.15
CA ALA A 434 8.92 -20.61 -2.88
C ALA A 434 10.07 -19.66 -3.30
N ALA A 435 9.73 -18.44 -3.74
CA ALA A 435 10.72 -17.42 -4.08
C ALA A 435 11.49 -16.93 -2.84
N MET A 436 10.83 -16.76 -1.68
CA MET A 436 11.53 -16.43 -0.44
C MET A 436 12.51 -17.54 -0.03
N LEU A 437 12.13 -18.81 -0.22
CA LEU A 437 13.03 -19.93 0.00
C LEU A 437 14.23 -19.86 -0.95
N LEU A 438 14.01 -19.59 -2.25
CA LEU A 438 15.10 -19.40 -3.23
C LEU A 438 16.07 -18.29 -2.81
N PHE A 439 15.56 -17.17 -2.30
CA PHE A 439 16.39 -16.05 -1.85
C PHE A 439 17.21 -16.42 -0.61
N VAL A 440 16.65 -17.15 0.34
CA VAL A 440 17.36 -17.66 1.52
C VAL A 440 18.43 -18.69 1.14
N LEU A 441 18.16 -19.55 0.16
CA LEU A 441 19.11 -20.57 -0.30
C LEU A 441 20.21 -19.99 -1.22
N SER A 442 19.94 -18.87 -1.88
CA SER A 442 20.85 -18.25 -2.86
C SER A 442 22.28 -18.00 -2.32
N PRO A 443 22.52 -17.51 -1.09
CA PRO A 443 23.89 -17.37 -0.56
C PRO A 443 24.62 -18.70 -0.38
N LEU A 444 23.88 -19.77 -0.08
CA LEU A 444 24.44 -21.11 0.18
C LEU A 444 25.05 -21.75 -1.09
N CYS A 445 24.62 -21.31 -2.28
CA CYS A 445 25.20 -21.73 -3.55
C CYS A 445 26.71 -21.37 -3.69
N ARG A 446 27.22 -20.46 -2.83
CA ARG A 446 28.66 -20.11 -2.79
C ARG A 446 29.50 -21.18 -2.09
N PHE A 447 28.90 -22.01 -1.24
CA PHE A 447 29.62 -22.97 -0.41
C PHE A 447 29.70 -24.35 -1.03
N ALA A 448 28.77 -24.72 -1.93
CA ALA A 448 28.77 -26.05 -2.53
C ALA A 448 28.14 -26.06 -3.94
N ALA A 449 28.83 -26.62 -4.93
CA ALA A 449 28.37 -26.66 -6.33
C ALA A 449 27.02 -27.41 -6.48
N TRP A 450 26.78 -28.47 -5.72
CA TRP A 450 25.51 -29.20 -5.76
C TRP A 450 24.30 -28.34 -5.31
N MET A 451 24.52 -27.36 -4.40
CA MET A 451 23.48 -26.42 -3.99
C MET A 451 23.03 -25.55 -5.16
N THR A 452 23.92 -25.21 -6.08
CA THR A 452 23.57 -24.45 -7.29
C THR A 452 22.62 -25.25 -8.18
N VAL A 453 22.85 -26.57 -8.31
CA VAL A 453 21.97 -27.47 -9.08
C VAL A 453 20.58 -27.54 -8.44
N VAL A 454 20.53 -27.77 -7.13
CA VAL A 454 19.25 -27.80 -6.37
C VAL A 454 18.52 -26.48 -6.51
N TRP A 455 19.22 -25.35 -6.39
CA TRP A 455 18.65 -24.02 -6.53
C TRP A 455 18.07 -23.81 -7.93
N GLN A 456 18.78 -24.22 -8.99
CA GLN A 456 18.29 -24.14 -10.38
C GLN A 456 17.04 -24.98 -10.60
N TRP A 457 16.99 -26.21 -10.06
CA TRP A 457 15.80 -27.07 -10.12
C TRP A 457 14.58 -26.41 -9.43
N LEU A 458 14.78 -25.86 -8.24
CA LEU A 458 13.74 -25.14 -7.53
C LEU A 458 13.29 -23.89 -8.29
N ALA A 459 14.23 -23.11 -8.86
CA ALA A 459 13.91 -21.93 -9.66
C ALA A 459 13.10 -22.31 -10.91
N SER A 460 13.48 -23.37 -11.61
CA SER A 460 12.73 -23.89 -12.77
C SER A 460 11.31 -24.34 -12.38
N GLY A 461 11.16 -25.02 -11.24
CA GLY A 461 9.86 -25.42 -10.73
C GLY A 461 8.95 -24.22 -10.41
N VAL A 462 9.49 -23.19 -9.76
CA VAL A 462 8.77 -21.93 -9.51
C VAL A 462 8.41 -21.25 -10.82
N GLY A 463 9.36 -21.19 -11.76
CA GLY A 463 9.14 -20.63 -13.10
C GLY A 463 8.01 -21.33 -13.86
N TRP A 464 7.93 -22.66 -13.76
CA TRP A 464 6.84 -23.43 -14.37
C TRP A 464 5.49 -23.08 -13.76
N VAL A 465 5.39 -22.96 -12.42
CA VAL A 465 4.15 -22.55 -11.75
C VAL A 465 3.71 -21.15 -12.19
N VAL A 466 4.67 -20.22 -12.32
CA VAL A 466 4.38 -18.87 -12.81
C VAL A 466 3.91 -18.89 -14.26
N ALA A 467 4.55 -19.69 -15.12
CA ALA A 467 4.13 -19.82 -16.52
C ALA A 467 2.69 -20.36 -16.63
N GLN A 468 2.34 -21.38 -15.79
CA GLN A 468 0.95 -21.86 -15.73
C GLN A 468 -0.03 -20.79 -15.27
N MET A 469 0.34 -20.01 -14.25
CA MET A 469 -0.49 -18.89 -13.77
C MET A 469 -0.69 -17.85 -14.88
N ASN A 470 0.38 -17.43 -15.57
CA ASN A 470 0.30 -16.46 -16.66
C ASN A 470 -0.58 -16.99 -17.81
N THR A 471 -0.46 -18.28 -18.16
CA THR A 471 -1.29 -18.93 -19.20
C THR A 471 -2.76 -18.94 -18.80
N LEU A 472 -3.09 -19.34 -17.57
CA LEU A 472 -4.47 -19.35 -17.09
C LEU A 472 -5.08 -17.94 -17.08
N LEU A 473 -4.31 -16.93 -16.65
CA LEU A 473 -4.77 -15.53 -16.67
C LEU A 473 -4.93 -15.01 -18.10
N LYS A 474 -4.09 -15.43 -19.04
CA LYS A 474 -4.22 -15.09 -20.47
C LYS A 474 -5.51 -15.70 -21.05
N VAL A 475 -5.84 -16.94 -20.70
CA VAL A 475 -7.11 -17.57 -21.09
C VAL A 475 -8.30 -16.79 -20.52
N ILE A 476 -8.28 -16.42 -19.23
CA ILE A 476 -9.35 -15.63 -18.61
C ILE A 476 -9.48 -14.26 -19.28
N ALA A 477 -8.37 -13.59 -19.57
CA ALA A 477 -8.34 -12.29 -20.23
C ALA A 477 -8.83 -12.32 -21.68
N SER A 478 -8.74 -13.48 -22.34
CA SER A 478 -9.22 -13.67 -23.72
C SER A 478 -10.71 -14.06 -23.82
N LEU A 479 -11.39 -14.30 -22.69
CA LEU A 479 -12.82 -14.60 -22.69
C LEU A 479 -13.64 -13.40 -23.21
N PRO A 480 -14.75 -13.65 -23.92
CA PRO A 480 -15.64 -12.58 -24.40
C PRO A 480 -16.12 -11.71 -23.23
N GLY A 481 -15.97 -10.38 -23.35
CA GLY A 481 -16.37 -9.45 -22.30
C GLY A 481 -15.53 -9.52 -21.04
N ALA A 482 -14.24 -9.89 -21.13
CA ALA A 482 -13.37 -10.00 -19.96
C ALA A 482 -13.26 -8.68 -19.19
N SER A 483 -13.22 -7.54 -19.89
CA SER A 483 -13.23 -6.22 -19.31
C SER A 483 -13.99 -5.22 -20.17
N ALA A 484 -14.65 -4.23 -19.54
CA ALA A 484 -15.13 -3.05 -20.23
C ALA A 484 -14.11 -1.92 -20.03
N GLU A 485 -13.52 -1.47 -21.13
CA GLU A 485 -12.56 -0.36 -21.14
C GLU A 485 -13.25 0.95 -21.52
N GLY A 486 -12.72 2.09 -21.04
CA GLY A 486 -13.27 3.42 -21.34
C GLY A 486 -14.50 3.81 -20.50
N VAL A 487 -14.84 3.04 -19.48
CA VAL A 487 -15.98 3.31 -18.58
C VAL A 487 -15.56 4.30 -17.48
N TYR A 488 -15.48 5.57 -17.84
CA TYR A 488 -15.17 6.64 -16.87
C TYR A 488 -16.44 7.20 -16.25
N ILE A 489 -16.40 7.43 -14.94
CA ILE A 489 -17.49 8.05 -14.19
C ILE A 489 -17.07 9.44 -13.68
N SER A 490 -18.04 10.35 -13.55
CA SER A 490 -17.81 11.68 -12.97
C SER A 490 -17.67 11.61 -11.45
N ALA A 491 -17.15 12.69 -10.83
CA ALA A 491 -17.06 12.78 -9.37
C ALA A 491 -18.43 12.70 -8.68
N LEU A 492 -19.49 13.22 -9.32
CA LEU A 492 -20.85 13.10 -8.82
C LEU A 492 -21.32 11.62 -8.82
N GLN A 493 -21.11 10.90 -9.93
CA GLN A 493 -21.45 9.48 -10.04
C GLN A 493 -20.66 8.65 -9.04
N LEU A 494 -19.36 8.95 -8.84
CA LEU A 494 -18.53 8.31 -7.80
C LEU A 494 -19.16 8.48 -6.41
N SER A 495 -19.56 9.71 -6.06
CA SER A 495 -20.19 10.02 -4.78
C SER A 495 -21.52 9.28 -4.61
N LEU A 496 -22.37 9.27 -5.65
CA LEU A 496 -23.63 8.54 -5.64
C LEU A 496 -23.44 7.02 -5.49
N MET A 497 -22.43 6.45 -6.14
CA MET A 497 -22.11 5.03 -5.97
C MET A 497 -21.72 4.69 -4.52
N TYR A 498 -20.92 5.53 -3.85
CA TYR A 498 -20.61 5.30 -2.43
C TYR A 498 -21.81 5.48 -1.53
N VAL A 499 -22.69 6.46 -1.78
CA VAL A 499 -23.97 6.60 -1.06
C VAL A 499 -24.81 5.33 -1.21
N LEU A 500 -24.90 4.80 -2.44
CA LEU A 500 -25.62 3.55 -2.72
C LEU A 500 -25.02 2.36 -1.97
N ILE A 501 -23.69 2.21 -1.97
CA ILE A 501 -23.00 1.13 -1.23
C ILE A 501 -23.31 1.23 0.27
N VAL A 502 -23.24 2.42 0.85
CA VAL A 502 -23.55 2.65 2.27
C VAL A 502 -25.03 2.32 2.57
N ALA A 503 -25.95 2.73 1.69
CA ALA A 503 -27.37 2.42 1.81
C ALA A 503 -27.63 0.91 1.75
N LEU A 504 -27.01 0.20 0.79
CA LEU A 504 -27.13 -1.27 0.68
C LEU A 504 -26.61 -2.00 1.92
N VAL A 505 -25.46 -1.57 2.45
CA VAL A 505 -24.91 -2.10 3.71
C VAL A 505 -25.87 -1.84 4.87
N GLY A 506 -26.47 -0.65 4.92
CA GLY A 506 -27.47 -0.28 5.93
C GLY A 506 -28.73 -1.13 5.87
N VAL A 507 -29.28 -1.32 4.67
CA VAL A 507 -30.46 -2.16 4.42
C VAL A 507 -30.18 -3.62 4.80
N TRP A 508 -29.02 -4.16 4.39
CA TRP A 508 -28.61 -5.51 4.77
C TRP A 508 -28.54 -5.68 6.28
N ARG A 509 -27.90 -4.75 6.97
CA ARG A 509 -27.76 -4.78 8.43
C ARG A 509 -29.12 -4.70 9.15
N TYR A 510 -30.00 -3.83 8.65
CA TYR A 510 -31.37 -3.71 9.18
C TYR A 510 -32.17 -4.99 8.96
N GLY A 511 -32.10 -5.56 7.75
CA GLY A 511 -32.73 -6.84 7.43
C GLY A 511 -32.26 -7.99 8.33
N GLN A 512 -30.94 -8.06 8.61
CA GLN A 512 -30.41 -9.03 9.58
C GLN A 512 -30.96 -8.81 10.98
N GLN A 513 -31.04 -7.55 11.45
CA GLN A 513 -31.59 -7.24 12.78
C GLN A 513 -33.05 -7.62 12.89
N MET A 514 -33.85 -7.35 11.86
CA MET A 514 -35.26 -7.77 11.82
C MET A 514 -35.41 -9.31 11.84
N TYR A 515 -34.62 -9.99 11.01
CA TYR A 515 -34.62 -11.45 10.97
C TYR A 515 -34.25 -12.06 12.31
N ASP A 516 -33.20 -11.55 12.99
CA ASP A 516 -32.77 -12.00 14.31
C ASP A 516 -33.81 -11.69 15.40
N SER A 517 -34.57 -10.60 15.23
CA SER A 517 -35.66 -10.26 16.18
C SER A 517 -36.86 -11.18 16.01
N MET A 518 -37.18 -11.60 14.78
CA MET A 518 -38.32 -12.49 14.51
C MET A 518 -38.04 -13.97 14.82
N HIS A 519 -36.80 -14.43 14.64
CA HIS A 519 -36.42 -15.84 14.76
C HIS A 519 -35.60 -16.17 16.03
N GLY A 520 -35.50 -15.24 16.97
CA GLY A 520 -34.68 -15.35 18.17
C GLY A 520 -33.18 -15.21 17.83
N LYS A 521 -32.47 -14.38 18.59
CA LYS A 521 -31.01 -14.29 18.49
C LYS A 521 -30.41 -15.68 18.68
N PHE A 522 -29.52 -16.10 17.80
CA PHE A 522 -28.56 -17.17 18.11
C PHE A 522 -27.89 -16.79 19.44
N LYS A 523 -28.34 -17.39 20.53
CA LYS A 523 -27.72 -17.17 21.84
C LYS A 523 -26.32 -17.74 21.81
N SER A 524 -25.36 -16.83 21.93
CA SER A 524 -24.01 -17.01 22.45
C SER A 524 -23.09 -18.07 21.79
N GLU A 525 -21.78 -17.85 21.93
CA GLU A 525 -20.69 -18.81 21.65
C GLU A 525 -20.95 -20.24 22.18
N ASP A 526 -21.82 -20.41 23.16
CA ASP A 526 -22.20 -21.71 23.72
C ASP A 526 -23.09 -22.55 22.78
N ASP A 527 -23.94 -21.93 21.96
CA ASP A 527 -24.70 -22.66 20.94
C ASP A 527 -23.80 -23.05 19.74
N LEU A 528 -22.78 -22.25 19.43
CA LEU A 528 -21.73 -22.60 18.48
C LEU A 528 -20.84 -23.73 19.03
N LYS A 529 -20.53 -23.76 20.32
CA LYS A 529 -19.85 -24.90 20.98
C LYS A 529 -20.68 -26.16 20.96
N LYS A 530 -22.00 -26.06 21.21
CA LYS A 530 -22.93 -27.21 21.14
C LYS A 530 -23.05 -27.76 19.70
N LEU A 531 -23.08 -26.90 18.69
CA LEU A 531 -23.04 -27.32 17.28
C LEU A 531 -21.70 -27.97 16.90
N ARG A 532 -20.58 -27.48 17.44
CA ARG A 532 -19.25 -28.13 17.29
C ARG A 532 -19.22 -29.52 17.90
N ILE A 533 -19.82 -29.72 19.06
CA ILE A 533 -19.87 -31.01 19.76
C ILE A 533 -20.80 -31.98 19.01
N LYS A 534 -21.96 -31.50 18.52
CA LYS A 534 -22.86 -32.34 17.69
C LYS A 534 -22.26 -32.76 16.35
N SER A 535 -21.48 -31.90 15.70
CA SER A 535 -20.83 -32.25 14.44
C SER A 535 -19.65 -33.21 14.60
N LYS A 536 -19.03 -33.28 15.77
CA LYS A 536 -18.03 -34.31 16.10
C LYS A 536 -18.66 -35.67 16.36
N ARG A 537 -19.82 -35.72 17.05
CA ARG A 537 -20.54 -36.99 17.32
C ARG A 537 -21.22 -37.63 16.11
N VAL A 538 -21.40 -36.92 15.01
CA VAL A 538 -21.93 -37.47 13.75
C VAL A 538 -20.80 -38.02 12.85
N LYS A 539 -19.54 -37.89 13.28
CA LYS A 539 -18.34 -38.37 12.57
C LYS A 539 -17.63 -39.52 13.27
N GLU A 540 -18.06 -39.89 14.46
CA GLU A 540 -17.82 -41.17 15.12
C GLU A 540 -19.00 -42.14 14.85
#